data_60b95790679cb34f5768598ae8d562d0
#
_entry.id   60b95790679cb34f5768598ae8d562d0
#
_cell.length_a   1.000
_cell.length_b   1.000
_cell.length_c   1.000
_cell.angle_alpha   90.00
_cell.angle_beta   90.00
_cell.angle_gamma   90.00
#
_symmetry.space_group_name_H-M   'P 1'
#
loop_
_entity.id
_entity.type
_entity.pdbx_description
1 polymer ?
#
loop_
_entity_poly.entity_id
_entity_poly.type
_entity_poly.pdbx_seq_one_letter_code
_entity_poly.pdbx_strand_id
1 'polypeptide(L)'
;MDAVQLTQWKHDPEVRDVPEPEPGPGQVLVRVGGAGLCHSDLHLIHDFESGMVPFEPPFTLGHENAGWVEALGAGVSRLEVGQPVAVYGPTGCGQCRRCIQGLENYCERQGELTSMAAGLGTDGGMARYMLVDDPRHLLPLGDLDPVQAAPLTDAALTPYHAIKRSLGLLVPGSSVVVIGVGGLGYMGVQLLEVLTGATVIAVDTRRSALDMAASAGAEHTVTAGESAAAEIAELTGGKGADVVLDFVGNEATMQLAVASGRSLGHITIVGIGGGSYPFSFFTVPYEASLASTYWGSISELIEVLELAERGLIRAEVERVSIAEVPAAYERLARGDVNGRLVAVPE
;
A
#
# COMPACT_ATOMS: atom_id res chain seq x y z
N MET A 1 -17.17 -21.25 -3.98
CA MET A 1 -15.77 -20.90 -4.35
C MET A 1 -14.92 -20.77 -3.10
N ASP A 2 -13.63 -21.15 -3.18
CA ASP A 2 -12.72 -20.95 -2.07
C ASP A 2 -12.40 -19.48 -1.88
N ALA A 3 -12.41 -19.03 -0.61
CA ALA A 3 -12.07 -17.67 -0.20
C ALA A 3 -11.30 -17.69 1.11
N VAL A 4 -10.33 -16.80 1.27
CA VAL A 4 -9.60 -16.60 2.52
C VAL A 4 -10.34 -15.62 3.39
N GLN A 5 -10.99 -16.11 4.44
CA GLN A 5 -11.83 -15.30 5.31
C GLN A 5 -11.20 -15.06 6.67
N LEU A 6 -11.26 -13.81 7.13
CA LEU A 6 -11.15 -13.49 8.56
C LEU A 6 -12.53 -13.71 9.19
N THR A 7 -12.65 -14.74 10.02
CA THR A 7 -13.93 -15.16 10.60
C THR A 7 -14.19 -14.54 11.97
N GLN A 8 -13.13 -14.15 12.67
CA GLN A 8 -13.17 -13.50 13.99
C GLN A 8 -11.90 -12.65 14.15
N TRP A 9 -11.99 -11.59 14.94
CA TRP A 9 -10.81 -10.81 15.35
C TRP A 9 -9.82 -11.68 16.13
N LYS A 10 -8.51 -11.43 15.93
CA LYS A 10 -7.40 -12.11 16.62
C LYS A 10 -7.35 -13.63 16.36
N HIS A 11 -7.83 -14.04 15.18
CA HIS A 11 -7.75 -15.42 14.70
C HIS A 11 -7.10 -15.44 13.32
N ASP A 12 -6.33 -16.49 13.05
CA ASP A 12 -5.75 -16.68 11.72
C ASP A 12 -6.86 -16.85 10.66
N PRO A 13 -6.65 -16.35 9.45
CA PRO A 13 -7.63 -16.50 8.39
C PRO A 13 -7.73 -17.94 7.91
N GLU A 14 -8.94 -18.31 7.50
CA GLU A 14 -9.27 -19.66 7.05
C GLU A 14 -9.69 -19.68 5.59
N VAL A 15 -9.30 -20.72 4.85
CA VAL A 15 -9.88 -20.99 3.53
C VAL A 15 -11.26 -21.64 3.72
N ARG A 16 -12.29 -20.98 3.19
CA ARG A 16 -13.70 -21.45 3.33
C ARG A 16 -14.39 -21.46 1.97
N ASP A 17 -15.31 -22.41 1.83
CA ASP A 17 -16.23 -22.42 0.68
C ASP A 17 -17.35 -21.40 0.90
N VAL A 18 -17.44 -20.41 0.01
CA VAL A 18 -18.44 -19.36 0.03
C VAL A 18 -19.22 -19.33 -1.29
N PRO A 19 -20.47 -18.85 -1.30
CA PRO A 19 -21.24 -18.66 -2.53
C PRO A 19 -20.50 -17.76 -3.53
N GLU A 20 -20.61 -18.04 -4.82
CA GLU A 20 -20.18 -17.10 -5.85
C GLU A 20 -21.12 -15.90 -5.87
N PRO A 21 -20.59 -14.65 -5.84
CA PRO A 21 -21.44 -13.48 -5.84
C PRO A 21 -22.01 -13.18 -7.24
N GLU A 22 -23.19 -12.56 -7.29
CA GLU A 22 -23.82 -12.07 -8.53
C GLU A 22 -23.91 -10.53 -8.48
N PRO A 23 -23.58 -9.81 -9.58
CA PRO A 23 -23.63 -8.36 -9.59
C PRO A 23 -25.06 -7.84 -9.64
N GLY A 24 -25.43 -7.03 -8.65
CA GLY A 24 -26.66 -6.25 -8.64
C GLY A 24 -26.57 -5.01 -9.55
N PRO A 25 -27.64 -4.20 -9.63
CA PRO A 25 -27.63 -2.96 -10.40
C PRO A 25 -26.48 -2.02 -9.99
N GLY A 26 -25.68 -1.57 -10.96
CA GLY A 26 -24.54 -0.69 -10.75
C GLY A 26 -23.27 -1.38 -10.32
N GLN A 27 -23.30 -2.65 -9.92
CA GLN A 27 -22.13 -3.43 -9.50
C GLN A 27 -21.43 -4.11 -10.66
N VAL A 28 -20.19 -4.49 -10.44
CA VAL A 28 -19.38 -5.27 -11.39
C VAL A 28 -18.81 -6.50 -10.67
N LEU A 29 -18.95 -7.66 -11.28
CA LEU A 29 -18.26 -8.87 -10.86
C LEU A 29 -16.88 -8.90 -11.53
N VAL A 30 -15.83 -8.99 -10.72
CA VAL A 30 -14.45 -9.13 -11.19
C VAL A 30 -13.98 -10.55 -10.93
N ARG A 31 -13.51 -11.23 -11.96
CA ARG A 31 -12.73 -12.46 -11.83
C ARG A 31 -11.31 -12.05 -11.44
N VAL A 32 -10.91 -12.40 -10.24
CA VAL A 32 -9.62 -11.98 -9.67
C VAL A 32 -8.47 -12.68 -10.40
N GLY A 33 -7.53 -11.88 -10.86
CA GLY A 33 -6.24 -12.36 -11.40
C GLY A 33 -5.17 -12.42 -10.34
N GLY A 34 -5.19 -11.48 -9.41
CA GLY A 34 -4.28 -11.44 -8.27
C GLY A 34 -4.81 -10.58 -7.14
N ALA A 35 -4.49 -10.99 -5.91
CA ALA A 35 -4.74 -10.24 -4.69
C ALA A 35 -3.45 -10.20 -3.84
N GLY A 36 -2.89 -9.01 -3.62
CA GLY A 36 -1.66 -8.83 -2.85
C GLY A 36 -1.87 -9.11 -1.36
N LEU A 37 -0.85 -9.71 -0.71
CA LEU A 37 -0.78 -9.88 0.73
C LEU A 37 0.00 -8.71 1.34
N CYS A 38 -0.58 -8.00 2.28
CA CYS A 38 0.00 -6.82 2.90
C CYS A 38 0.31 -7.04 4.39
N HIS A 39 1.31 -6.33 4.91
CA HIS A 39 1.58 -6.29 6.35
C HIS A 39 0.40 -5.74 7.16
N SER A 40 -0.40 -4.84 6.56
CA SER A 40 -1.62 -4.33 7.18
C SER A 40 -2.69 -5.42 7.44
N ASP A 41 -2.69 -6.51 6.65
CA ASP A 41 -3.54 -7.66 6.93
C ASP A 41 -3.14 -8.33 8.25
N LEU A 42 -1.84 -8.41 8.58
CA LEU A 42 -1.37 -8.98 9.84
C LEU A 42 -1.83 -8.14 11.03
N HIS A 43 -1.81 -6.80 10.92
CA HIS A 43 -2.37 -5.92 11.93
C HIS A 43 -3.88 -6.12 12.07
N LEU A 44 -4.59 -6.22 10.94
CA LEU A 44 -6.03 -6.50 10.91
C LEU A 44 -6.35 -7.84 11.61
N ILE A 45 -5.57 -8.88 11.34
CA ILE A 45 -5.76 -10.22 11.89
C ILE A 45 -5.46 -10.26 13.38
N HIS A 46 -4.36 -9.67 13.86
CA HIS A 46 -3.83 -9.89 15.18
C HIS A 46 -4.08 -8.77 16.19
N ASP A 47 -4.17 -7.51 15.72
CA ASP A 47 -4.20 -6.34 16.61
C ASP A 47 -5.60 -5.73 16.73
N PHE A 48 -6.47 -5.92 15.74
CA PHE A 48 -7.81 -5.33 15.75
C PHE A 48 -8.78 -6.12 16.61
N GLU A 49 -9.79 -5.41 17.11
CA GLU A 49 -10.88 -5.97 17.91
C GLU A 49 -12.19 -5.21 17.66
N SER A 50 -13.30 -5.81 18.09
CA SER A 50 -14.63 -5.24 17.93
C SER A 50 -14.71 -3.81 18.45
N GLY A 51 -15.26 -2.92 17.64
CA GLY A 51 -15.43 -1.50 17.95
C GLY A 51 -14.23 -0.59 17.59
N MET A 52 -13.08 -1.13 17.14
CA MET A 52 -11.96 -0.32 16.67
C MET A 52 -12.21 0.26 15.26
N VAL A 53 -12.97 -0.47 14.44
CA VAL A 53 -13.33 -0.10 13.06
C VAL A 53 -14.85 -0.23 12.87
N PRO A 54 -15.44 0.39 11.83
CA PRO A 54 -16.89 0.41 11.64
C PRO A 54 -17.46 -0.89 11.03
N PHE A 55 -16.71 -1.98 11.07
CA PHE A 55 -17.11 -3.28 10.51
C PHE A 55 -16.68 -4.44 11.40
N GLU A 56 -17.24 -5.61 11.16
CA GLU A 56 -16.97 -6.83 11.91
C GLU A 56 -16.76 -8.02 10.95
N PRO A 57 -15.94 -9.03 11.32
CA PRO A 57 -15.90 -10.31 10.61
C PRO A 57 -17.28 -11.02 10.62
N PRO A 58 -17.57 -11.95 9.68
CA PRO A 58 -16.64 -12.46 8.67
C PRO A 58 -16.62 -11.63 7.38
N PHE A 59 -15.46 -11.58 6.72
CA PHE A 59 -15.28 -11.09 5.35
C PHE A 59 -14.04 -11.70 4.70
N THR A 60 -14.02 -11.73 3.38
CA THR A 60 -12.87 -12.20 2.59
C THR A 60 -11.77 -11.14 2.59
N LEU A 61 -10.52 -11.55 2.85
CA LEU A 61 -9.35 -10.69 2.83
C LEU A 61 -8.93 -10.29 1.40
N GLY A 62 -7.97 -9.39 1.30
CA GLY A 62 -7.34 -8.94 0.05
C GLY A 62 -7.84 -7.57 -0.38
N HIS A 63 -7.00 -6.56 -0.17
CA HIS A 63 -7.31 -5.17 -0.52
C HIS A 63 -6.44 -4.62 -1.67
N GLU A 64 -5.53 -5.43 -2.22
CA GLU A 64 -4.70 -5.12 -3.39
C GLU A 64 -5.12 -5.99 -4.56
N ASN A 65 -6.04 -5.53 -5.40
CA ASN A 65 -6.74 -6.40 -6.32
C ASN A 65 -6.66 -5.95 -7.78
N ALA A 66 -6.49 -6.91 -8.67
CA ALA A 66 -6.66 -6.73 -10.10
C ALA A 66 -7.19 -8.03 -10.74
N GLY A 67 -7.84 -7.90 -11.89
CA GLY A 67 -8.44 -9.05 -12.55
C GLY A 67 -9.09 -8.67 -13.88
N TRP A 68 -10.14 -9.36 -14.22
CA TRP A 68 -10.92 -9.12 -15.43
C TRP A 68 -12.39 -8.95 -15.08
N VAL A 69 -13.07 -8.05 -15.79
CA VAL A 69 -14.52 -7.92 -15.70
C VAL A 69 -15.17 -9.23 -16.12
N GLU A 70 -15.87 -9.89 -15.21
CA GLU A 70 -16.58 -11.16 -15.47
C GLU A 70 -18.04 -10.93 -15.86
N ALA A 71 -18.73 -10.06 -15.12
CA ALA A 71 -20.12 -9.72 -15.41
C ALA A 71 -20.43 -8.28 -14.98
N LEU A 72 -21.40 -7.67 -15.66
CA LEU A 72 -21.85 -6.31 -15.43
C LEU A 72 -23.28 -6.31 -14.90
N GLY A 73 -23.50 -5.63 -13.79
CA GLY A 73 -24.84 -5.34 -13.29
C GLY A 73 -25.59 -4.34 -14.17
N ALA A 74 -26.90 -4.30 -14.04
CA ALA A 74 -27.74 -3.41 -14.83
C ALA A 74 -27.34 -1.94 -14.64
N GLY A 75 -27.21 -1.18 -15.72
CA GLY A 75 -26.84 0.24 -15.73
C GLY A 75 -25.34 0.50 -15.85
N VAL A 76 -24.47 -0.50 -15.77
CA VAL A 76 -23.04 -0.35 -16.06
C VAL A 76 -22.80 -0.34 -17.55
N SER A 77 -22.13 0.71 -18.08
CA SER A 77 -21.92 0.89 -19.54
C SER A 77 -20.51 1.33 -19.92
N ARG A 78 -19.61 1.51 -18.93
CA ARG A 78 -18.24 2.03 -19.15
C ARG A 78 -17.19 0.94 -19.30
N LEU A 79 -17.56 -0.31 -19.04
CA LEU A 79 -16.67 -1.46 -18.98
C LEU A 79 -17.19 -2.55 -19.91
N GLU A 80 -16.30 -3.44 -20.34
CA GLU A 80 -16.63 -4.59 -21.19
C GLU A 80 -16.23 -5.89 -20.46
N VAL A 81 -17.01 -6.95 -20.65
CA VAL A 81 -16.68 -8.29 -20.13
C VAL A 81 -15.36 -8.76 -20.74
N GLY A 82 -14.47 -9.27 -19.92
CA GLY A 82 -13.12 -9.67 -20.29
C GLY A 82 -12.07 -8.55 -20.20
N GLN A 83 -12.47 -7.29 -19.97
CA GLN A 83 -11.56 -6.16 -19.83
C GLN A 83 -10.68 -6.35 -18.59
N PRO A 84 -9.33 -6.24 -18.71
CA PRO A 84 -8.43 -6.25 -17.56
C PRO A 84 -8.54 -4.95 -16.77
N VAL A 85 -8.64 -5.05 -15.45
CA VAL A 85 -8.86 -3.92 -14.54
C VAL A 85 -8.06 -4.04 -13.24
N ALA A 86 -7.58 -2.89 -12.74
CA ALA A 86 -7.14 -2.71 -11.37
C ALA A 86 -8.32 -2.23 -10.52
N VAL A 87 -8.38 -2.66 -9.27
CA VAL A 87 -9.42 -2.24 -8.32
C VAL A 87 -8.84 -1.20 -7.37
N TYR A 88 -9.38 0.01 -7.41
CA TYR A 88 -9.06 1.04 -6.41
C TYR A 88 -9.63 0.61 -5.05
N GLY A 89 -8.75 0.48 -4.03
CA GLY A 89 -9.11 -0.12 -2.75
C GLY A 89 -10.07 0.70 -1.88
N PRO A 90 -9.77 1.99 -1.57
CA PRO A 90 -10.54 2.77 -0.61
C PRO A 90 -12.01 2.96 -1.01
N THR A 91 -12.91 2.84 -0.04
CA THR A 91 -14.33 3.16 -0.23
C THR A 91 -14.63 4.59 0.22
N GLY A 92 -15.58 5.22 -0.48
CA GLY A 92 -16.09 6.54 -0.15
C GLY A 92 -17.59 6.64 -0.39
N CYS A 93 -18.24 7.70 0.11
CA CYS A 93 -19.68 7.89 -0.11
C CYS A 93 -20.04 8.32 -1.56
N GLY A 94 -19.05 8.59 -2.41
CA GLY A 94 -19.22 9.04 -3.80
C GLY A 94 -19.79 10.47 -3.98
N GLN A 95 -20.26 11.13 -2.92
CA GLN A 95 -21.06 12.36 -3.00
C GLN A 95 -20.48 13.56 -2.25
N CYS A 96 -19.61 13.36 -1.27
CA CYS A 96 -18.98 14.46 -0.55
C CYS A 96 -17.92 15.16 -1.43
N ARG A 97 -17.48 16.33 -1.01
CA ARG A 97 -16.50 17.12 -1.77
C ARG A 97 -15.23 16.32 -2.07
N ARG A 98 -14.74 15.50 -1.12
CA ARG A 98 -13.54 14.70 -1.29
C ARG A 98 -13.72 13.59 -2.32
N CYS A 99 -14.82 12.84 -2.23
CA CYS A 99 -15.13 11.77 -3.20
C CYS A 99 -15.30 12.32 -4.63
N ILE A 100 -15.99 13.46 -4.78
CA ILE A 100 -16.14 14.13 -6.11
C ILE A 100 -14.77 14.54 -6.68
N GLN A 101 -13.78 14.83 -5.84
CA GLN A 101 -12.41 15.16 -6.24
C GLN A 101 -11.54 13.89 -6.49
N GLY A 102 -12.08 12.69 -6.35
CA GLY A 102 -11.32 11.42 -6.45
C GLY A 102 -10.47 11.11 -5.21
N LEU A 103 -10.74 11.77 -4.08
CA LEU A 103 -10.07 11.59 -2.81
C LEU A 103 -10.94 10.76 -1.86
N GLU A 104 -11.36 9.58 -2.30
CA GLU A 104 -12.27 8.71 -1.53
C GLU A 104 -11.62 8.15 -0.27
N ASN A 105 -10.29 7.97 -0.29
CA ASN A 105 -9.49 7.65 0.89
C ASN A 105 -9.64 8.70 2.03
N TYR A 106 -10.08 9.92 1.72
CA TYR A 106 -10.38 10.99 2.68
C TYR A 106 -11.85 11.39 2.68
N CYS A 107 -12.75 10.42 2.50
CA CYS A 107 -14.19 10.67 2.51
C CYS A 107 -14.62 11.42 3.79
N GLU A 108 -15.34 12.55 3.64
CA GLU A 108 -15.82 13.36 4.78
C GLU A 108 -16.89 12.64 5.61
N ARG A 109 -17.44 11.54 5.10
CA ARG A 109 -18.46 10.71 5.73
C ARG A 109 -17.94 9.32 6.11
N GLN A 110 -16.62 9.19 6.35
CA GLN A 110 -15.99 7.90 6.66
C GLN A 110 -16.66 7.16 7.81
N GLY A 111 -17.07 7.87 8.86
CA GLY A 111 -17.76 7.29 10.02
C GLY A 111 -19.18 6.78 9.75
N GLU A 112 -19.75 7.02 8.57
CA GLU A 112 -21.06 6.53 8.14
C GLU A 112 -20.93 5.27 7.25
N LEU A 113 -19.70 4.94 6.82
CA LEU A 113 -19.43 3.80 5.95
C LEU A 113 -19.33 2.52 6.79
N THR A 114 -19.74 1.41 6.21
CA THR A 114 -19.67 0.07 6.81
C THR A 114 -18.42 -0.71 6.40
N SER A 115 -17.55 -0.10 5.58
CA SER A 115 -16.27 -0.67 5.17
C SER A 115 -15.25 0.45 4.89
N MET A 116 -13.98 0.13 4.94
CA MET A 116 -12.90 1.05 4.58
C MET A 116 -12.39 0.78 3.17
N ALA A 117 -12.41 -0.48 2.75
CA ALA A 117 -12.01 -0.94 1.41
C ALA A 117 -12.53 -2.35 1.16
N ALA A 118 -12.42 -2.86 -0.07
CA ALA A 118 -12.51 -4.29 -0.33
C ALA A 118 -11.45 -5.04 0.50
N GLY A 119 -11.83 -6.12 1.18
CA GLY A 119 -10.98 -6.82 2.14
C GLY A 119 -10.85 -6.14 3.51
N LEU A 120 -11.54 -5.02 3.73
CA LEU A 120 -11.58 -4.26 4.97
C LEU A 120 -13.03 -3.87 5.29
N GLY A 121 -13.85 -4.89 5.65
CA GLY A 121 -15.26 -4.75 5.98
C GLY A 121 -16.24 -5.17 4.89
N THR A 122 -15.81 -5.24 3.65
CA THR A 122 -16.48 -5.94 2.55
C THR A 122 -15.57 -7.00 1.99
N ASP A 123 -16.11 -8.00 1.27
CA ASP A 123 -15.31 -9.07 0.69
C ASP A 123 -14.27 -8.52 -0.29
N GLY A 124 -13.03 -8.97 -0.10
CA GLY A 124 -11.86 -8.62 -0.92
C GLY A 124 -11.55 -9.66 -2.00
N GLY A 125 -10.36 -9.54 -2.58
CA GLY A 125 -9.95 -10.33 -3.74
C GLY A 125 -9.26 -11.65 -3.46
N MET A 126 -9.13 -12.09 -2.21
CA MET A 126 -8.57 -13.42 -1.93
C MET A 126 -9.62 -14.52 -2.11
N ALA A 127 -10.26 -14.50 -3.27
CA ALA A 127 -11.25 -15.44 -3.77
C ALA A 127 -11.25 -15.40 -5.30
N ARG A 128 -11.92 -16.36 -5.95
CA ARG A 128 -12.04 -16.40 -7.42
C ARG A 128 -12.75 -15.18 -8.00
N TYR A 129 -13.75 -14.70 -7.30
CA TYR A 129 -14.56 -13.54 -7.71
C TYR A 129 -14.70 -12.56 -6.56
N MET A 130 -14.78 -11.28 -6.90
CA MET A 130 -15.15 -10.20 -5.98
C MET A 130 -16.17 -9.26 -6.63
N LEU A 131 -17.04 -8.65 -5.81
CA LEU A 131 -17.92 -7.56 -6.24
C LEU A 131 -17.28 -6.21 -6.05
N VAL A 132 -17.49 -5.34 -7.02
CA VAL A 132 -17.11 -3.92 -6.93
C VAL A 132 -18.37 -3.08 -7.05
N ASP A 133 -18.71 -2.33 -6.00
CA ASP A 133 -19.96 -1.59 -5.89
C ASP A 133 -20.03 -0.37 -6.81
N ASP A 134 -18.90 0.24 -7.10
CA ASP A 134 -18.85 1.43 -7.98
C ASP A 134 -17.89 1.18 -9.14
N PRO A 135 -18.39 1.16 -10.39
CA PRO A 135 -17.55 0.97 -11.57
C PRO A 135 -16.42 2.01 -11.72
N ARG A 136 -16.49 3.17 -11.03
CA ARG A 136 -15.40 4.17 -11.00
C ARG A 136 -14.13 3.66 -10.33
N HIS A 137 -14.25 2.64 -9.46
CA HIS A 137 -13.13 2.00 -8.80
C HIS A 137 -12.39 0.99 -9.69
N LEU A 138 -12.90 0.73 -10.90
CA LEU A 138 -12.27 -0.16 -11.87
C LEU A 138 -11.51 0.65 -12.93
N LEU A 139 -10.19 0.53 -12.90
CA LEU A 139 -9.30 1.23 -13.80
C LEU A 139 -8.73 0.27 -14.85
N PRO A 140 -8.84 0.59 -16.16
CA PRO A 140 -8.29 -0.25 -17.21
C PRO A 140 -6.79 -0.47 -17.04
N LEU A 141 -6.33 -1.70 -17.24
CA LEU A 141 -4.92 -2.08 -17.13
C LEU A 141 -4.15 -2.05 -18.46
N GLY A 142 -4.82 -1.81 -19.60
CA GLY A 142 -4.16 -1.96 -20.88
C GLY A 142 -3.57 -3.35 -21.05
N ASP A 143 -2.26 -3.43 -21.33
CA ASP A 143 -1.53 -4.69 -21.52
C ASP A 143 -0.89 -5.24 -20.23
N LEU A 144 -1.10 -4.59 -19.07
CA LEU A 144 -0.55 -5.06 -17.80
C LEU A 144 -1.19 -6.38 -17.37
N ASP A 145 -0.36 -7.36 -16.96
CA ASP A 145 -0.83 -8.59 -16.33
C ASP A 145 -1.47 -8.26 -14.96
N PRO A 146 -2.75 -8.62 -14.71
CA PRO A 146 -3.41 -8.36 -13.45
C PRO A 146 -2.66 -8.88 -12.20
N VAL A 147 -1.95 -10.00 -12.30
CA VAL A 147 -1.14 -10.52 -11.18
C VAL A 147 0.00 -9.57 -10.82
N GLN A 148 0.61 -8.95 -11.82
CA GLN A 148 1.66 -7.95 -11.62
C GLN A 148 1.08 -6.59 -11.18
N ALA A 149 -0.14 -6.28 -11.62
CA ALA A 149 -0.80 -5.02 -11.33
C ALA A 149 -1.47 -4.97 -9.96
N ALA A 150 -1.87 -6.11 -9.38
CA ALA A 150 -2.57 -6.16 -8.10
C ALA A 150 -1.82 -5.39 -6.99
N PRO A 151 -0.51 -5.57 -6.76
CA PRO A 151 0.21 -4.80 -5.74
C PRO A 151 0.29 -3.30 -6.02
N LEU A 152 0.11 -2.88 -7.27
CA LEU A 152 0.20 -1.45 -7.63
C LEU A 152 -0.94 -0.64 -7.00
N THR A 153 -2.06 -1.29 -6.70
CA THR A 153 -3.27 -0.65 -6.15
C THR A 153 -3.13 -0.19 -4.69
N ASP A 154 -2.09 -0.65 -3.99
CA ASP A 154 -1.68 -0.16 -2.67
C ASP A 154 -0.17 -0.04 -2.55
N ALA A 155 0.60 -1.14 -2.75
CA ALA A 155 2.04 -1.12 -2.49
C ALA A 155 2.82 -0.11 -3.35
N ALA A 156 2.30 0.32 -4.51
CA ALA A 156 2.84 1.43 -5.29
C ALA A 156 2.08 2.74 -5.05
N LEU A 157 0.75 2.69 -4.96
CA LEU A 157 -0.10 3.86 -4.79
C LEU A 157 0.19 4.61 -3.50
N THR A 158 0.34 3.91 -2.39
CA THR A 158 0.58 4.51 -1.07
C THR A 158 1.95 5.23 -1.01
N PRO A 159 3.08 4.65 -1.44
CA PRO A 159 4.33 5.40 -1.58
C PRO A 159 4.24 6.55 -2.58
N TYR A 160 3.54 6.36 -3.71
CA TYR A 160 3.35 7.42 -4.69
C TYR A 160 2.68 8.66 -4.08
N HIS A 161 1.59 8.44 -3.34
CA HIS A 161 0.89 9.51 -2.63
C HIS A 161 1.78 10.21 -1.60
N ALA A 162 2.55 9.45 -0.80
CA ALA A 162 3.48 10.00 0.18
C ALA A 162 4.58 10.86 -0.48
N ILE A 163 5.16 10.39 -1.58
CA ILE A 163 6.19 11.10 -2.35
C ILE A 163 5.61 12.38 -2.95
N LYS A 164 4.42 12.32 -3.56
CA LYS A 164 3.76 13.46 -4.22
C LYS A 164 3.58 14.65 -3.29
N ARG A 165 3.31 14.40 -2.01
CA ARG A 165 3.20 15.47 -0.99
C ARG A 165 4.51 16.20 -0.72
N SER A 166 5.64 15.58 -1.05
CA SER A 166 7.00 16.08 -0.77
C SER A 166 7.77 16.49 -2.03
N LEU A 167 7.18 16.37 -3.23
CA LEU A 167 7.88 16.63 -4.50
C LEU A 167 8.56 18.01 -4.56
N GLY A 168 8.00 19.02 -3.91
CA GLY A 168 8.60 20.35 -3.85
C GLY A 168 9.94 20.42 -3.11
N LEU A 169 10.27 19.41 -2.29
CA LEU A 169 11.54 19.28 -1.58
C LEU A 169 12.52 18.32 -2.27
N LEU A 170 12.03 17.47 -3.17
CA LEU A 170 12.78 16.39 -3.84
C LEU A 170 13.37 16.88 -5.17
N VAL A 171 14.22 17.91 -5.09
CA VAL A 171 14.88 18.53 -6.23
C VAL A 171 16.32 18.00 -6.39
N PRO A 172 16.99 18.19 -7.53
CA PRO A 172 18.40 17.82 -7.68
C PRO A 172 19.28 18.38 -6.57
N GLY A 173 20.03 17.50 -5.89
CA GLY A 173 20.88 17.82 -4.75
C GLY A 173 20.19 17.76 -3.38
N SER A 174 18.90 17.42 -3.32
CA SER A 174 18.21 17.00 -2.09
C SER A 174 18.49 15.54 -1.76
N SER A 175 18.14 15.12 -0.56
CA SER A 175 18.23 13.72 -0.13
C SER A 175 16.91 13.22 0.47
N VAL A 176 16.63 11.94 0.26
CA VAL A 176 15.47 11.26 0.83
C VAL A 176 15.89 9.96 1.50
N VAL A 177 15.41 9.76 2.73
CA VAL A 177 15.59 8.50 3.47
C VAL A 177 14.32 7.68 3.38
N VAL A 178 14.47 6.41 2.97
CA VAL A 178 13.41 5.39 2.91
C VAL A 178 13.67 4.37 3.99
N ILE A 179 12.87 4.35 5.05
CA ILE A 179 13.00 3.41 6.17
C ILE A 179 12.01 2.26 5.98
N GLY A 180 12.55 1.03 5.92
CA GLY A 180 11.78 -0.18 5.63
C GLY A 180 11.61 -0.42 4.13
N VAL A 181 12.42 -1.34 3.58
CA VAL A 181 12.38 -1.75 2.16
C VAL A 181 11.65 -3.09 2.03
N GLY A 182 10.41 -3.13 2.52
CA GLY A 182 9.43 -4.17 2.21
C GLY A 182 8.70 -3.86 0.90
N GLY A 183 7.51 -4.42 0.70
CA GLY A 183 6.73 -4.21 -0.52
C GLY A 183 6.51 -2.75 -0.89
N LEU A 184 6.10 -1.91 0.09
CA LEU A 184 5.88 -0.48 -0.13
C LEU A 184 7.19 0.29 -0.34
N GLY A 185 8.18 0.08 0.54
CA GLY A 185 9.44 0.82 0.46
C GLY A 185 10.23 0.51 -0.82
N TYR A 186 10.19 -0.73 -1.30
CA TYR A 186 10.78 -1.11 -2.59
C TYR A 186 10.13 -0.35 -3.76
N MET A 187 8.80 -0.25 -3.79
CA MET A 187 8.10 0.58 -4.78
C MET A 187 8.41 2.06 -4.59
N GLY A 188 8.53 2.51 -3.33
CA GLY A 188 8.92 3.89 -3.00
C GLY A 188 10.28 4.28 -3.56
N VAL A 189 11.29 3.38 -3.49
CA VAL A 189 12.62 3.61 -4.09
C VAL A 189 12.53 3.78 -5.61
N GLN A 190 11.85 2.88 -6.31
CA GLN A 190 11.64 2.99 -7.76
C GLN A 190 10.93 4.29 -8.16
N LEU A 191 9.87 4.66 -7.41
CA LEU A 191 9.12 5.88 -7.66
C LEU A 191 9.98 7.13 -7.45
N LEU A 192 10.82 7.16 -6.42
CA LEU A 192 11.75 8.27 -6.17
C LEU A 192 12.76 8.42 -7.31
N GLU A 193 13.31 7.32 -7.81
CA GLU A 193 14.22 7.32 -8.97
C GLU A 193 13.56 7.89 -10.23
N VAL A 194 12.31 7.50 -10.48
CA VAL A 194 11.58 7.93 -11.68
C VAL A 194 11.06 9.37 -11.60
N LEU A 195 10.67 9.81 -10.40
CA LEU A 195 9.94 11.08 -10.22
C LEU A 195 10.83 12.24 -9.78
N THR A 196 12.05 11.98 -9.30
CA THR A 196 12.85 13.01 -8.63
C THR A 196 14.31 12.97 -9.06
N GLY A 197 15.06 14.00 -8.67
CA GLY A 197 16.53 14.02 -8.77
C GLY A 197 17.20 13.98 -7.39
N ALA A 198 16.52 13.48 -6.38
CA ALA A 198 17.03 13.40 -5.02
C ALA A 198 17.87 12.14 -4.83
N THR A 199 18.94 12.24 -4.04
CA THR A 199 19.72 11.08 -3.59
C THR A 199 18.89 10.22 -2.65
N VAL A 200 18.69 8.94 -3.00
CA VAL A 200 17.91 7.99 -2.22
C VAL A 200 18.81 7.19 -1.28
N ILE A 201 18.51 7.24 0.03
CA ILE A 201 19.17 6.49 1.09
C ILE A 201 18.18 5.48 1.65
N ALA A 202 18.36 4.19 1.37
CA ALA A 202 17.49 3.13 1.83
C ALA A 202 17.97 2.51 3.13
N VAL A 203 17.06 2.28 4.08
CA VAL A 203 17.35 1.73 5.41
C VAL A 203 16.50 0.50 5.68
N ASP A 204 17.11 -0.65 5.98
CA ASP A 204 16.41 -1.88 6.39
C ASP A 204 17.31 -2.70 7.33
N THR A 205 16.72 -3.60 8.09
CA THR A 205 17.45 -4.56 8.92
C THR A 205 18.01 -5.74 8.11
N ARG A 206 17.38 -6.07 6.97
CA ARG A 206 17.70 -7.23 6.14
C ARG A 206 18.61 -6.85 4.99
N ARG A 207 19.72 -7.55 4.84
CA ARG A 207 20.65 -7.35 3.74
C ARG A 207 19.99 -7.54 2.38
N SER A 208 19.13 -8.56 2.23
CA SER A 208 18.42 -8.82 0.97
C SER A 208 17.52 -7.65 0.53
N ALA A 209 16.87 -6.98 1.49
CA ALA A 209 16.06 -5.79 1.21
C ALA A 209 16.94 -4.60 0.76
N LEU A 210 18.11 -4.42 1.37
CA LEU A 210 19.07 -3.39 0.97
C LEU A 210 19.64 -3.66 -0.44
N ASP A 211 19.93 -4.91 -0.77
CA ASP A 211 20.39 -5.29 -2.11
C ASP A 211 19.30 -5.04 -3.18
N MET A 212 18.03 -5.30 -2.84
CA MET A 212 16.88 -4.94 -3.69
C MET A 212 16.75 -3.42 -3.86
N ALA A 213 16.89 -2.65 -2.77
CA ALA A 213 16.85 -1.19 -2.84
C ALA A 213 17.93 -0.63 -3.76
N ALA A 214 19.17 -1.11 -3.64
CA ALA A 214 20.26 -0.70 -4.52
C ALA A 214 19.99 -1.01 -5.99
N SER A 215 19.39 -2.18 -6.29
CA SER A 215 18.98 -2.53 -7.66
C SER A 215 17.83 -1.70 -8.21
N ALA A 216 17.03 -1.11 -7.31
CA ALA A 216 15.87 -0.27 -7.63
C ALA A 216 16.19 1.23 -7.75
N GLY A 217 17.45 1.65 -7.53
CA GLY A 217 17.90 3.04 -7.69
C GLY A 217 18.32 3.76 -6.40
N ALA A 218 18.38 3.06 -5.25
CA ALA A 218 18.95 3.69 -4.05
C ALA A 218 20.48 3.83 -4.19
N GLU A 219 20.99 5.06 -4.14
CA GLU A 219 22.44 5.34 -4.22
C GLU A 219 23.17 4.89 -2.95
N HIS A 220 22.48 4.91 -1.82
CA HIS A 220 23.06 4.48 -0.54
C HIS A 220 22.14 3.52 0.18
N THR A 221 22.73 2.56 0.87
CA THR A 221 22.02 1.61 1.73
C THR A 221 22.64 1.62 3.13
N VAL A 222 21.82 1.70 4.15
CA VAL A 222 22.21 1.74 5.57
C VAL A 222 21.53 0.60 6.31
N THR A 223 22.28 -0.17 7.07
CA THR A 223 21.68 -1.19 7.94
C THR A 223 21.05 -0.52 9.17
N ALA A 224 19.77 -0.77 9.41
CA ALA A 224 19.07 -0.23 10.58
C ALA A 224 19.72 -0.73 11.88
N GLY A 225 19.97 0.20 12.81
CA GLY A 225 20.65 -0.06 14.07
C GLY A 225 21.12 1.22 14.74
N GLU A 226 21.91 1.09 15.80
CA GLU A 226 22.39 2.22 16.62
C GLU A 226 23.23 3.25 15.82
N SER A 227 23.96 2.80 14.79
CA SER A 227 24.79 3.66 13.95
C SER A 227 24.01 4.34 12.81
N ALA A 228 22.80 3.89 12.48
CA ALA A 228 22.10 4.31 11.28
C ALA A 228 21.91 5.82 11.16
N ALA A 229 21.52 6.49 12.26
CA ALA A 229 21.35 7.94 12.25
C ALA A 229 22.67 8.69 11.99
N ALA A 230 23.79 8.20 12.52
CA ALA A 230 25.11 8.78 12.29
C ALA A 230 25.58 8.58 10.83
N GLU A 231 25.36 7.40 10.27
CA GLU A 231 25.66 7.09 8.87
C GLU A 231 24.84 7.97 7.92
N ILE A 232 23.53 8.14 8.18
CA ILE A 232 22.66 9.04 7.41
C ILE A 232 23.13 10.49 7.52
N ALA A 233 23.52 10.93 8.73
CA ALA A 233 24.07 12.27 8.92
C ALA A 233 25.36 12.49 8.10
N GLU A 234 26.25 11.51 8.03
CA GLU A 234 27.47 11.58 7.22
C GLU A 234 27.11 11.67 5.71
N LEU A 235 26.22 10.80 5.21
CA LEU A 235 25.76 10.79 3.82
C LEU A 235 25.07 12.10 3.41
N THR A 236 24.43 12.80 4.35
CA THR A 236 23.76 14.08 4.13
C THR A 236 24.63 15.29 4.47
N GLY A 237 25.94 15.08 4.69
CA GLY A 237 26.89 16.15 5.03
C GLY A 237 26.57 16.87 6.35
N GLY A 238 26.01 16.18 7.32
CA GLY A 238 25.62 16.68 8.65
C GLY A 238 24.32 17.49 8.68
N LYS A 239 23.61 17.61 7.57
CA LYS A 239 22.38 18.45 7.45
C LYS A 239 21.10 17.69 7.78
N GLY A 240 21.11 16.36 7.65
CA GLY A 240 19.92 15.52 7.62
C GLY A 240 19.22 15.53 6.26
N ALA A 241 18.27 14.62 6.07
CA ALA A 241 17.53 14.45 4.83
C ALA A 241 16.41 15.48 4.64
N ASP A 242 16.18 15.88 3.40
CA ASP A 242 15.08 16.77 3.01
C ASP A 242 13.73 16.13 3.23
N VAL A 243 13.63 14.83 2.94
CA VAL A 243 12.44 14.03 3.13
C VAL A 243 12.81 12.72 3.81
N VAL A 244 11.95 12.25 4.71
CA VAL A 244 12.03 10.91 5.31
C VAL A 244 10.68 10.22 5.14
N LEU A 245 10.70 9.02 4.58
CA LEU A 245 9.52 8.16 4.41
C LEU A 245 9.71 6.91 5.27
N ASP A 246 8.90 6.75 6.31
CA ASP A 246 8.95 5.59 7.20
C ASP A 246 7.82 4.62 6.84
N PHE A 247 8.17 3.51 6.17
CA PHE A 247 7.24 2.45 5.78
C PHE A 247 7.03 1.37 6.84
N VAL A 248 7.59 1.56 8.05
CA VAL A 248 7.44 0.64 9.19
C VAL A 248 6.53 1.24 10.25
N GLY A 249 6.83 2.44 10.73
CA GLY A 249 6.01 3.18 11.69
C GLY A 249 6.01 2.61 13.11
N ASN A 250 7.06 1.90 13.53
CA ASN A 250 7.24 1.51 14.93
C ASN A 250 8.04 2.58 15.71
N GLU A 251 8.14 2.43 17.02
CA GLU A 251 8.82 3.42 17.87
C GLU A 251 10.28 3.67 17.44
N ALA A 252 11.03 2.61 17.13
CA ALA A 252 12.44 2.72 16.74
C ALA A 252 12.60 3.41 15.37
N THR A 253 11.74 3.10 14.40
CA THR A 253 11.80 3.73 13.07
C THR A 253 11.31 5.17 13.09
N MET A 254 10.33 5.51 13.91
CA MET A 254 9.89 6.90 14.11
C MET A 254 10.99 7.75 14.76
N GLN A 255 11.73 7.18 15.75
CA GLN A 255 12.91 7.84 16.33
C GLN A 255 14.00 8.08 15.28
N LEU A 256 14.30 7.05 14.46
CA LEU A 256 15.28 7.17 13.38
C LEU A 256 14.80 8.20 12.33
N ALA A 257 13.53 8.20 11.96
CA ALA A 257 12.97 9.14 10.99
C ALA A 257 13.17 10.60 11.43
N VAL A 258 12.86 10.89 12.68
CA VAL A 258 13.05 12.25 13.23
C VAL A 258 14.54 12.60 13.35
N ALA A 259 15.39 11.67 13.79
CA ALA A 259 16.84 11.88 13.89
C ALA A 259 17.52 12.09 12.52
N SER A 260 16.94 11.53 11.46
CA SER A 260 17.46 11.62 10.09
C SER A 260 16.99 12.84 9.32
N GLY A 261 15.89 13.47 9.74
CA GLY A 261 15.31 14.63 9.05
C GLY A 261 16.07 15.92 9.36
N ARG A 262 16.04 16.87 8.43
CA ARG A 262 16.62 18.20 8.62
C ARG A 262 15.57 19.24 9.04
N SER A 263 16.02 20.39 9.51
CA SER A 263 15.17 21.60 9.62
C SER A 263 14.58 21.96 8.26
N LEU A 264 13.30 22.40 8.25
CA LEU A 264 12.51 22.67 7.05
C LEU A 264 12.24 21.42 6.16
N GLY A 265 12.55 20.23 6.65
CA GLY A 265 12.31 18.97 5.95
C GLY A 265 10.86 18.46 6.12
N HIS A 266 10.61 17.29 5.55
CA HIS A 266 9.31 16.64 5.67
C HIS A 266 9.49 15.17 6.06
N ILE A 267 8.75 14.72 7.07
CA ILE A 267 8.77 13.34 7.57
C ILE A 267 7.35 12.77 7.41
N THR A 268 7.22 11.67 6.65
CA THR A 268 5.94 10.97 6.47
C THR A 268 6.02 9.59 7.10
N ILE A 269 5.12 9.31 8.03
CA ILE A 269 4.90 7.97 8.58
C ILE A 269 3.83 7.30 7.71
N VAL A 270 4.23 6.22 7.04
CA VAL A 270 3.41 5.43 6.12
C VAL A 270 3.02 4.11 6.76
N GLY A 271 3.97 3.45 7.42
CA GLY A 271 3.75 2.18 8.10
C GLY A 271 2.86 2.32 9.34
N ILE A 272 2.13 1.26 9.67
CA ILE A 272 1.18 1.22 10.79
C ILE A 272 1.69 0.37 11.97
N GLY A 273 3.01 0.32 12.17
CA GLY A 273 3.68 -0.50 13.20
C GLY A 273 3.40 -0.10 14.66
N GLY A 274 2.41 0.76 14.94
CA GLY A 274 1.92 1.09 16.29
C GLY A 274 2.86 1.97 17.12
N GLY A 275 3.91 2.55 16.52
CA GLY A 275 4.84 3.42 17.20
C GLY A 275 4.23 4.75 17.61
N SER A 276 4.89 5.42 18.58
CA SER A 276 4.60 6.77 19.00
C SER A 276 5.88 7.59 19.13
N TYR A 277 5.78 8.90 18.89
CA TYR A 277 6.89 9.81 19.06
C TYR A 277 6.45 11.07 19.83
N PRO A 278 7.15 11.49 20.90
CA PRO A 278 6.78 12.67 21.65
C PRO A 278 7.11 13.95 20.85
N PHE A 279 6.09 14.70 20.46
CA PHE A 279 6.25 15.95 19.72
C PHE A 279 6.39 17.14 20.68
N SER A 280 7.51 17.86 20.61
CA SER A 280 7.74 19.11 21.35
C SER A 280 8.74 19.99 20.59
N PHE A 281 8.92 21.23 21.07
CA PHE A 281 9.84 22.20 20.46
C PHE A 281 11.28 21.68 20.31
N PHE A 282 11.73 20.80 21.22
CA PHE A 282 13.11 20.28 21.22
C PHE A 282 13.23 18.83 20.71
N THR A 283 12.13 18.16 20.36
CA THR A 283 12.17 16.75 19.97
C THR A 283 12.13 16.53 18.46
N VAL A 284 11.86 17.56 17.67
CA VAL A 284 11.80 17.51 16.20
C VAL A 284 12.70 18.59 15.60
N PRO A 285 13.21 18.41 14.36
CA PRO A 285 13.97 19.46 13.67
C PRO A 285 13.09 20.70 13.48
N TYR A 286 13.70 21.89 13.60
CA TYR A 286 12.96 23.14 13.51
C TYR A 286 12.22 23.28 12.18
N GLU A 287 10.93 23.64 12.26
CA GLU A 287 10.05 23.82 11.10
C GLU A 287 9.93 22.57 10.19
N ALA A 288 10.36 21.39 10.66
CA ALA A 288 10.08 20.16 9.95
C ALA A 288 8.58 19.83 10.02
N SER A 289 8.02 19.39 8.90
CA SER A 289 6.65 18.90 8.84
C SER A 289 6.60 17.41 9.14
N LEU A 290 5.73 16.98 10.06
CA LEU A 290 5.44 15.57 10.31
C LEU A 290 4.02 15.26 9.85
N ALA A 291 3.84 14.20 9.09
CA ALA A 291 2.54 13.76 8.63
C ALA A 291 2.44 12.23 8.62
N SER A 292 1.21 11.73 8.70
CA SER A 292 0.86 10.37 8.26
C SER A 292 0.22 10.44 6.88
N THR A 293 0.14 9.30 6.22
CA THR A 293 -0.54 9.15 4.95
C THR A 293 -1.52 7.98 5.00
N TYR A 294 -2.51 8.00 4.10
CA TYR A 294 -3.48 6.92 4.00
C TYR A 294 -3.78 6.64 2.53
N TRP A 295 -3.22 5.51 2.02
CA TRP A 295 -3.42 5.08 0.64
C TRP A 295 -3.05 6.19 -0.36
N GLY A 296 -3.87 6.32 -1.45
CA GLY A 296 -3.79 7.40 -2.44
C GLY A 296 -5.14 7.63 -3.12
N SER A 297 -5.20 8.57 -4.04
CA SER A 297 -6.41 8.91 -4.79
C SER A 297 -6.57 8.05 -6.05
N ILE A 298 -7.79 8.03 -6.62
CA ILE A 298 -8.06 7.36 -7.91
C ILE A 298 -7.15 7.94 -9.03
N SER A 299 -6.98 9.26 -9.06
CA SER A 299 -6.12 9.92 -10.07
C SER A 299 -4.65 9.51 -9.92
N GLU A 300 -4.17 9.32 -8.71
CA GLU A 300 -2.81 8.85 -8.47
C GLU A 300 -2.63 7.39 -8.85
N LEU A 301 -3.66 6.55 -8.69
CA LEU A 301 -3.60 5.18 -9.19
C LEU A 301 -3.50 5.15 -10.73
N ILE A 302 -4.22 6.02 -11.45
CA ILE A 302 -4.06 6.14 -12.91
C ILE A 302 -2.60 6.46 -13.26
N GLU A 303 -2.00 7.44 -12.59
CA GLU A 303 -0.59 7.83 -12.81
C GLU A 303 0.39 6.67 -12.50
N VAL A 304 0.14 5.89 -11.44
CA VAL A 304 0.92 4.70 -11.10
C VAL A 304 0.83 3.62 -12.17
N LEU A 305 -0.38 3.34 -12.66
CA LEU A 305 -0.60 2.36 -13.73
C LEU A 305 0.09 2.78 -15.04
N GLU A 306 0.06 4.06 -15.39
CA GLU A 306 0.80 4.61 -16.54
C GLU A 306 2.32 4.42 -16.41
N LEU A 307 2.88 4.63 -15.22
CA LEU A 307 4.30 4.37 -14.96
C LEU A 307 4.64 2.89 -15.14
N ALA A 308 3.78 2.00 -14.65
CA ALA A 308 3.95 0.56 -14.77
C ALA A 308 3.81 0.07 -16.23
N GLU A 309 2.82 0.58 -16.97
CA GLU A 309 2.61 0.26 -18.40
C GLU A 309 3.83 0.66 -19.25
N ARG A 310 4.49 1.76 -18.90
CA ARG A 310 5.74 2.20 -19.51
C ARG A 310 6.97 1.41 -19.03
N GLY A 311 6.81 0.46 -18.11
CA GLY A 311 7.91 -0.34 -17.57
C GLY A 311 8.87 0.42 -16.65
N LEU A 312 8.45 1.59 -16.13
CA LEU A 312 9.29 2.43 -15.28
C LEU A 312 9.29 1.95 -13.81
N ILE A 313 8.22 1.29 -13.39
CA ILE A 313 8.10 0.67 -12.07
C ILE A 313 7.55 -0.75 -12.23
N ARG A 314 7.94 -1.65 -11.33
CA ARG A 314 7.47 -3.04 -11.34
C ARG A 314 7.49 -3.64 -9.94
N ALA A 315 6.42 -4.33 -9.55
CA ALA A 315 6.43 -5.15 -8.36
C ALA A 315 7.18 -6.47 -8.60
N GLU A 316 8.04 -6.88 -7.66
CA GLU A 316 8.60 -8.23 -7.63
C GLU A 316 7.57 -9.15 -6.98
N VAL A 317 6.93 -10.01 -7.79
CA VAL A 317 5.79 -10.84 -7.39
C VAL A 317 6.18 -12.30 -7.24
N GLU A 318 5.88 -12.87 -6.08
CA GLU A 318 5.82 -14.30 -5.82
C GLU A 318 4.35 -14.73 -5.76
N ARG A 319 3.94 -15.69 -6.59
CA ARG A 319 2.56 -16.19 -6.67
C ARG A 319 2.32 -17.27 -5.61
N VAL A 320 1.18 -17.21 -4.94
CA VAL A 320 0.70 -18.25 -4.02
C VAL A 320 -0.73 -18.63 -4.37
N SER A 321 -1.10 -19.89 -4.20
CA SER A 321 -2.51 -20.32 -4.37
C SER A 321 -3.36 -19.85 -3.18
N ILE A 322 -4.67 -19.79 -3.35
CA ILE A 322 -5.61 -19.47 -2.25
C ILE A 322 -5.40 -20.39 -1.04
N ALA A 323 -5.15 -21.67 -1.26
CA ALA A 323 -4.92 -22.64 -0.19
C ALA A 323 -3.65 -22.37 0.61
N GLU A 324 -2.64 -21.72 0.01
CA GLU A 324 -1.36 -21.41 0.63
C GLU A 324 -1.35 -20.06 1.37
N VAL A 325 -2.37 -19.22 1.20
CA VAL A 325 -2.41 -17.87 1.79
C VAL A 325 -2.22 -17.84 3.31
N PRO A 326 -2.85 -18.72 4.12
CA PRO A 326 -2.59 -18.73 5.57
C PRO A 326 -1.11 -18.94 5.91
N ALA A 327 -0.44 -19.90 5.27
CA ALA A 327 1.00 -20.14 5.46
C ALA A 327 1.86 -18.99 4.89
N ALA A 328 1.39 -18.33 3.84
CA ALA A 328 2.06 -17.17 3.26
C ALA A 328 2.03 -15.95 4.21
N TYR A 329 0.97 -15.75 4.97
CA TYR A 329 0.92 -14.74 6.04
C TYR A 329 1.93 -15.03 7.16
N GLU A 330 2.13 -16.31 7.54
CA GLU A 330 3.18 -16.66 8.50
C GLU A 330 4.59 -16.30 7.98
N ARG A 331 4.86 -16.54 6.69
CA ARG A 331 6.13 -16.14 6.06
C ARG A 331 6.29 -14.62 6.07
N LEU A 332 5.22 -13.90 5.73
CA LEU A 332 5.21 -12.43 5.75
C LEU A 332 5.49 -11.88 7.16
N ALA A 333 4.86 -12.45 8.19
CA ALA A 333 5.08 -12.07 9.59
C ALA A 333 6.53 -12.30 10.06
N ARG A 334 7.21 -13.36 9.56
CA ARG A 334 8.62 -13.65 9.87
C ARG A 334 9.60 -12.78 9.05
N GLY A 335 9.12 -12.00 8.08
CA GLY A 335 9.98 -11.25 7.16
C GLY A 335 10.67 -12.11 6.08
N ASP A 336 10.22 -13.35 5.87
CA ASP A 336 10.77 -14.31 4.89
C ASP A 336 10.23 -14.07 3.46
N VAL A 337 10.02 -12.81 3.11
CA VAL A 337 9.48 -12.40 1.82
C VAL A 337 10.33 -11.28 1.23
N ASN A 338 10.73 -11.43 -0.03
CA ASN A 338 11.34 -10.37 -0.83
C ASN A 338 10.35 -9.96 -1.92
N GLY A 339 10.02 -8.67 -1.97
CA GLY A 339 8.99 -8.17 -2.88
C GLY A 339 7.57 -8.36 -2.34
N ARG A 340 6.65 -8.91 -3.16
CA ARG A 340 5.22 -9.00 -2.84
C ARG A 340 4.66 -10.39 -3.08
N LEU A 341 4.02 -10.98 -2.07
CA LEU A 341 3.20 -12.18 -2.26
C LEU A 341 1.87 -11.79 -2.90
N VAL A 342 1.43 -12.54 -3.90
CA VAL A 342 0.15 -12.33 -4.58
C VAL A 342 -0.61 -13.65 -4.65
N ALA A 343 -1.77 -13.68 -4.01
CA ALA A 343 -2.71 -14.79 -4.12
C ALA A 343 -3.32 -14.82 -5.53
N VAL A 344 -3.23 -15.98 -6.17
CA VAL A 344 -3.77 -16.22 -7.52
C VAL A 344 -4.84 -17.29 -7.40
N PRO A 345 -6.13 -16.93 -7.51
CA PRO A 345 -7.23 -17.90 -7.53
C PRO A 345 -7.18 -18.76 -8.80
N GLU A 346 -7.55 -20.05 -8.66
CA GLU A 346 -7.71 -20.98 -9.79
C GLU A 346 -9.10 -20.89 -10.44
#